data_d60b32921742e446f2098aa309260daf
#
_entry.id   d60b32921742e446f2098aa309260daf
#
_cell.length_a   1.000
_cell.length_b   1.000
_cell.length_c   1.000
_cell.angle_alpha   90.00
_cell.angle_beta   90.00
_cell.angle_gamma   90.00
#
_symmetry.space_group_name_H-M   'P 1'
#
loop_
_entity.id
_entity.type
_entity.pdbx_description
1 polymer ?
#
loop_
_entity_poly.entity_id
_entity_poly.type
_entity_poly.pdbx_seq_one_letter_code
_entity_poly.pdbx_strand_id
1 'polypeptide(L)'
;MRQGFVKAAAVTPKIKVADTKYNAELILDMMKESTRQGAKIVVFPELCLTGYTCQDLFLQERLLQGAKDALMKLVKESASLDAIFFVGLPFEILGKLYNVAAVFSHGEVLGLVPKSYLPNYNEFYEARHFVSGAELATEVVLPDGSSVPADRDLLFVCEQMPKLRIGVELCEDLWTPNPPSISHALAGASVLVNLSASNELTGKDSYRRELVSGQSARLLAAYIYASAGEGESTQDLVFSGHNIIAENGQILAESKRFGHGILYSEIDVERLCAQRRRMTTFVTEDQTHTEILFSLKIEETKLTRFIDPAPFVPTDRQNREKRCDEILMIQAMGLKKRLEHTGANAVVGISGGLDSTLALLVTVRAFDLCGRDHKGITAVTMPGFGTTDRTYDNAVKLIQSLGAEFVEVDICQSVNVHFSDIGQDPSVHDVTYENSQARERTQILMDIANKKNALVIMVIALLVLL
;
A
#
# COMPACT_ATOMS: atom_id res chain seq x y z
N MET A 1 9.60 -5.22 -14.58
CA MET A 1 8.91 -3.95 -14.85
C MET A 1 7.76 -4.04 -15.87
N ARG A 2 7.69 -5.06 -16.73
CA ARG A 2 6.64 -5.19 -17.78
C ARG A 2 5.20 -5.16 -17.26
N GLN A 3 4.97 -5.70 -16.05
CA GLN A 3 3.64 -5.74 -15.42
C GLN A 3 3.45 -4.66 -14.34
N GLY A 4 4.23 -3.58 -14.38
CA GLY A 4 4.16 -2.50 -13.42
C GLY A 4 4.94 -2.73 -12.12
N PHE A 5 5.52 -3.91 -11.91
CA PHE A 5 6.30 -4.22 -10.72
C PHE A 5 7.76 -3.77 -10.85
N VAL A 6 8.22 -3.02 -9.86
CA VAL A 6 9.61 -2.55 -9.77
C VAL A 6 10.24 -3.06 -8.49
N LYS A 7 11.34 -3.78 -8.58
CA LYS A 7 12.06 -4.27 -7.41
C LYS A 7 12.87 -3.15 -6.78
N ALA A 8 12.67 -2.93 -5.48
CA ALA A 8 13.39 -1.98 -4.65
C ALA A 8 14.27 -2.68 -3.63
N ALA A 9 15.35 -2.01 -3.24
CA ALA A 9 16.25 -2.43 -2.17
C ALA A 9 16.45 -1.27 -1.18
N ALA A 10 16.22 -1.53 0.11
CA ALA A 10 16.63 -0.68 1.22
C ALA A 10 17.86 -1.33 1.88
N VAL A 11 18.96 -0.59 1.95
CA VAL A 11 20.29 -1.15 2.26
C VAL A 11 20.81 -0.56 3.56
N THR A 12 21.37 -1.39 4.43
CA THR A 12 22.15 -0.95 5.61
C THR A 12 23.57 -1.50 5.51
N PRO A 13 24.56 -0.71 5.09
CA PRO A 13 25.97 -1.11 5.12
C PRO A 13 26.50 -1.08 6.55
N LYS A 14 27.44 -2.00 6.87
CA LYS A 14 28.21 -1.94 8.10
C LYS A 14 29.38 -0.99 7.92
N ILE A 15 29.14 0.30 8.10
CA ILE A 15 30.12 1.36 7.82
C ILE A 15 31.23 1.43 8.87
N LYS A 16 32.27 2.23 8.55
CA LYS A 16 33.24 2.75 9.51
C LYS A 16 33.18 4.27 9.49
N VAL A 17 33.00 4.87 10.66
CA VAL A 17 32.92 6.32 10.81
C VAL A 17 34.18 6.99 10.28
N ALA A 18 34.01 8.00 9.42
CA ALA A 18 35.04 8.79 8.74
C ALA A 18 35.96 8.02 7.76
N ASP A 19 35.72 6.74 7.51
CA ASP A 19 36.49 5.94 6.53
C ASP A 19 35.75 5.87 5.17
N THR A 20 35.80 6.96 4.42
CA THR A 20 35.06 7.11 3.16
C THR A 20 35.46 6.07 2.10
N LYS A 21 36.74 5.59 2.10
CA LYS A 21 37.21 4.57 1.16
C LYS A 21 36.58 3.22 1.47
N TYR A 22 36.65 2.79 2.71
CA TYR A 22 36.05 1.53 3.15
C TYR A 22 34.53 1.53 2.88
N ASN A 23 33.86 2.63 3.23
CA ASN A 23 32.41 2.75 3.06
C ASN A 23 32.02 2.71 1.58
N ALA A 24 32.77 3.38 0.70
CA ALA A 24 32.53 3.34 -0.74
C ALA A 24 32.71 1.92 -1.33
N GLU A 25 33.73 1.16 -0.90
CA GLU A 25 33.93 -0.22 -1.35
C GLU A 25 32.77 -1.11 -0.94
N LEU A 26 32.37 -1.04 0.31
CA LEU A 26 31.24 -1.81 0.82
C LEU A 26 29.93 -1.45 0.12
N ILE A 27 29.63 -0.15 -0.05
CA ILE A 27 28.45 0.34 -0.76
C ILE A 27 28.47 -0.15 -2.20
N LEU A 28 29.60 -0.10 -2.89
CA LEU A 28 29.75 -0.61 -4.26
C LEU A 28 29.40 -2.11 -4.36
N ASP A 29 29.89 -2.92 -3.44
CA ASP A 29 29.58 -4.35 -3.41
C ASP A 29 28.08 -4.58 -3.22
N MET A 30 27.44 -3.80 -2.35
CA MET A 30 25.98 -3.87 -2.12
C MET A 30 25.18 -3.33 -3.31
N MET A 31 25.65 -2.32 -4.04
CA MET A 31 25.06 -1.86 -5.31
C MET A 31 25.07 -2.99 -6.35
N LYS A 32 26.23 -3.64 -6.54
CA LYS A 32 26.40 -4.76 -7.48
C LYS A 32 25.47 -5.93 -7.10
N GLU A 33 25.44 -6.30 -5.82
CA GLU A 33 24.56 -7.36 -5.33
C GLU A 33 23.08 -7.01 -5.52
N SER A 34 22.67 -5.79 -5.17
CA SER A 34 21.28 -5.35 -5.33
C SER A 34 20.82 -5.42 -6.78
N THR A 35 21.67 -4.95 -7.71
CA THR A 35 21.39 -4.98 -9.16
C THR A 35 21.36 -6.43 -9.68
N ARG A 36 22.27 -7.29 -9.21
CA ARG A 36 22.29 -8.72 -9.55
C ARG A 36 21.00 -9.43 -9.12
N GLN A 37 20.39 -9.02 -8.00
CA GLN A 37 19.08 -9.51 -7.52
C GLN A 37 17.90 -8.86 -8.27
N GLY A 38 18.17 -7.98 -9.24
CA GLY A 38 17.16 -7.34 -10.08
C GLY A 38 16.54 -6.08 -9.47
N ALA A 39 17.13 -5.50 -8.41
CA ALA A 39 16.67 -4.22 -7.89
C ALA A 39 16.96 -3.10 -8.89
N LYS A 40 15.95 -2.26 -9.11
CA LYS A 40 16.00 -1.07 -9.99
C LYS A 40 16.06 0.24 -9.21
N ILE A 41 15.67 0.21 -7.93
CA ILE A 41 15.73 1.34 -6.99
C ILE A 41 16.52 0.86 -5.79
N VAL A 42 17.67 1.50 -5.50
CA VAL A 42 18.54 1.08 -4.40
C VAL A 42 18.82 2.28 -3.50
N VAL A 43 18.38 2.20 -2.25
CA VAL A 43 18.43 3.29 -1.28
C VAL A 43 19.38 2.93 -0.14
N PHE A 44 20.35 3.77 0.08
CA PHE A 44 21.31 3.71 1.19
C PHE A 44 20.96 4.72 2.28
N PRO A 45 21.49 4.60 3.49
CA PRO A 45 21.20 5.51 4.58
C PRO A 45 21.78 6.93 4.39
N GLU A 46 21.23 7.84 5.18
CA GLU A 46 21.76 9.19 5.38
C GLU A 46 23.22 9.16 5.80
N LEU A 47 24.06 10.03 5.18
CA LEU A 47 25.50 10.19 5.45
C LEU A 47 26.30 8.88 5.43
N CYS A 48 25.85 7.84 4.73
CA CYS A 48 26.47 6.52 4.76
C CYS A 48 27.89 6.48 4.17
N LEU A 49 28.31 7.48 3.37
CA LEU A 49 29.69 7.57 2.89
C LEU A 49 30.67 7.98 3.98
N THR A 50 30.24 8.74 4.96
CA THR A 50 31.09 9.21 6.06
C THR A 50 30.78 8.56 7.40
N GLY A 51 29.52 8.17 7.61
CA GLY A 51 28.88 7.94 8.88
C GLY A 51 28.18 9.21 9.38
N TYR A 52 27.07 9.03 10.07
CA TYR A 52 26.28 10.11 10.67
C TYR A 52 26.99 10.73 11.88
N THR A 53 27.75 9.93 12.64
CA THR A 53 28.36 10.30 13.91
C THR A 53 29.78 10.86 13.80
N CYS A 54 30.14 11.47 12.67
CA CYS A 54 31.45 12.09 12.44
C CYS A 54 31.70 13.34 13.30
N GLN A 55 30.67 13.97 13.85
CA GLN A 55 30.78 15.16 14.70
C GLN A 55 31.61 16.29 14.01
N ASP A 56 32.51 16.95 14.75
CA ASP A 56 33.34 18.03 14.23
C ASP A 56 34.31 17.63 13.10
N LEU A 57 34.42 16.31 12.79
CA LEU A 57 35.15 15.89 11.59
C LEU A 57 34.48 16.38 10.30
N PHE A 58 33.18 16.67 10.32
CA PHE A 58 32.49 17.32 9.17
C PHE A 58 33.05 18.70 8.80
N LEU A 59 33.79 19.35 9.71
CA LEU A 59 34.46 20.63 9.45
C LEU A 59 35.84 20.45 8.78
N GLN A 60 36.28 19.23 8.55
CA GLN A 60 37.58 18.94 7.97
C GLN A 60 37.50 18.69 6.46
N GLU A 61 38.22 19.48 5.69
CA GLU A 61 38.29 19.35 4.23
C GLU A 61 38.67 17.93 3.75
N ARG A 62 39.54 17.24 4.49
CA ARG A 62 39.94 15.86 4.16
C ARG A 62 38.73 14.91 4.15
N LEU A 63 37.76 15.05 5.09
CA LEU A 63 36.60 14.20 5.13
C LEU A 63 35.63 14.55 3.97
N LEU A 64 35.44 15.83 3.71
CA LEU A 64 34.57 16.32 2.64
C LEU A 64 35.08 15.93 1.26
N GLN A 65 36.39 16.10 1.03
CA GLN A 65 37.02 15.66 -0.23
C GLN A 65 36.94 14.14 -0.36
N GLY A 66 37.22 13.38 0.71
CA GLY A 66 37.09 11.94 0.71
C GLY A 66 35.65 11.45 0.42
N ALA A 67 34.63 12.17 0.85
CA ALA A 67 33.20 11.87 0.54
C ALA A 67 32.90 12.15 -0.95
N LYS A 68 33.39 13.28 -1.51
CA LYS A 68 33.27 13.60 -2.94
C LYS A 68 33.97 12.55 -3.82
N ASP A 69 35.21 12.17 -3.49
CA ASP A 69 35.97 11.15 -4.21
C ASP A 69 35.26 9.78 -4.17
N ALA A 70 34.70 9.42 -3.02
CA ALA A 70 33.92 8.21 -2.82
C ALA A 70 32.65 8.20 -3.69
N LEU A 71 31.91 9.32 -3.73
CA LEU A 71 30.75 9.46 -4.60
C LEU A 71 31.13 9.25 -6.07
N MET A 72 32.18 9.96 -6.56
CA MET A 72 32.59 9.85 -7.96
C MET A 72 33.04 8.44 -8.35
N LYS A 73 33.63 7.70 -7.39
CA LYS A 73 33.97 6.27 -7.59
C LYS A 73 32.67 5.46 -7.78
N LEU A 74 31.66 5.62 -6.92
CA LEU A 74 30.39 4.90 -7.03
C LEU A 74 29.66 5.23 -8.33
N VAL A 75 29.62 6.51 -8.69
CA VAL A 75 29.00 6.98 -9.94
C VAL A 75 29.66 6.31 -11.14
N LYS A 76 31.00 6.35 -11.26
CA LYS A 76 31.74 5.71 -12.34
C LYS A 76 31.42 4.21 -12.45
N GLU A 77 31.41 3.51 -11.33
CA GLU A 77 31.16 2.07 -11.29
C GLU A 77 29.68 1.72 -11.58
N SER A 78 28.76 2.67 -11.39
CA SER A 78 27.33 2.48 -11.71
C SER A 78 27.05 2.44 -13.21
N ALA A 79 27.99 2.81 -14.08
CA ALA A 79 27.82 2.86 -15.53
C ALA A 79 27.32 1.54 -16.15
N SER A 80 27.66 0.41 -15.54
CA SER A 80 27.24 -0.93 -15.99
C SER A 80 26.04 -1.49 -15.21
N LEU A 81 25.52 -0.76 -14.21
CA LEU A 81 24.46 -1.20 -13.32
C LEU A 81 23.12 -0.58 -13.72
N ASP A 82 22.15 -1.41 -14.05
CA ASP A 82 20.83 -0.97 -14.50
C ASP A 82 19.88 -0.70 -13.32
N ALA A 83 20.20 0.36 -12.56
CA ALA A 83 19.42 0.83 -11.41
C ALA A 83 19.66 2.33 -11.15
N ILE A 84 18.74 2.96 -10.41
CA ILE A 84 18.93 4.28 -9.81
C ILE A 84 19.34 4.11 -8.35
N PHE A 85 20.34 4.86 -7.92
CA PHE A 85 20.96 4.79 -6.60
C PHE A 85 20.78 6.09 -5.83
N PHE A 86 20.53 5.98 -4.52
CA PHE A 86 20.38 7.08 -3.58
C PHE A 86 21.37 6.86 -2.43
N VAL A 87 22.34 7.77 -2.29
CA VAL A 87 23.45 7.64 -1.33
C VAL A 87 23.62 8.93 -0.54
N GLY A 88 23.68 8.82 0.79
CA GLY A 88 23.81 9.98 1.70
C GLY A 88 25.27 10.40 1.91
N LEU A 89 25.55 11.72 1.82
CA LEU A 89 26.87 12.30 2.10
C LEU A 89 26.78 13.76 2.51
N PRO A 90 27.82 14.32 3.21
CA PRO A 90 27.96 15.74 3.37
C PRO A 90 28.48 16.38 2.07
N PHE A 91 27.88 17.51 1.67
CA PHE A 91 28.30 18.21 0.46
C PHE A 91 28.33 19.73 0.67
N GLU A 92 29.42 20.36 0.29
CA GLU A 92 29.55 21.82 0.36
C GLU A 92 28.96 22.47 -0.89
N ILE A 93 28.04 23.39 -0.70
CA ILE A 93 27.37 24.17 -1.75
C ILE A 93 27.38 25.64 -1.32
N LEU A 94 27.88 26.53 -2.17
CA LEU A 94 27.96 27.99 -1.92
C LEU A 94 28.61 28.34 -0.56
N GLY A 95 29.65 27.60 -0.17
CA GLY A 95 30.39 27.80 1.08
C GLY A 95 29.63 27.38 2.34
N LYS A 96 28.56 26.59 2.22
CA LYS A 96 27.81 26.00 3.33
C LYS A 96 27.75 24.50 3.19
N LEU A 97 27.75 23.81 4.32
CA LEU A 97 27.67 22.34 4.34
C LEU A 97 26.23 21.87 4.43
N TYR A 98 25.84 20.97 3.55
CA TYR A 98 24.53 20.34 3.50
C TYR A 98 24.64 18.82 3.69
N ASN A 99 23.65 18.27 4.35
CA ASN A 99 23.38 16.84 4.37
C ASN A 99 22.55 16.50 3.14
N VAL A 100 23.07 15.73 2.21
CA VAL A 100 22.42 15.52 0.91
C VAL A 100 22.28 14.02 0.57
N ALA A 101 21.24 13.72 -0.20
CA ALA A 101 21.14 12.50 -0.98
C ALA A 101 21.66 12.77 -2.41
N ALA A 102 22.74 12.12 -2.80
CA ALA A 102 23.16 12.09 -4.19
C ALA A 102 22.38 11.02 -4.93
N VAL A 103 21.77 11.39 -6.05
CA VAL A 103 21.02 10.50 -6.91
C VAL A 103 21.79 10.30 -8.20
N PHE A 104 22.05 9.05 -8.57
CA PHE A 104 22.83 8.74 -9.77
C PHE A 104 22.41 7.42 -10.42
N SER A 105 22.67 7.30 -11.70
CA SER A 105 22.37 6.13 -12.53
C SER A 105 23.28 6.08 -13.73
N HIS A 106 23.66 4.90 -14.19
CA HIS A 106 24.43 4.67 -15.44
C HIS A 106 25.69 5.54 -15.61
N GLY A 107 26.39 5.84 -14.52
CA GLY A 107 27.63 6.61 -14.56
C GLY A 107 27.47 8.12 -14.46
N GLU A 108 26.25 8.62 -14.25
CA GLU A 108 25.92 10.04 -14.19
C GLU A 108 25.24 10.40 -12.87
N VAL A 109 25.62 11.53 -12.26
CA VAL A 109 24.86 12.14 -11.16
C VAL A 109 23.68 12.86 -11.76
N LEU A 110 22.48 12.56 -11.25
CA LEU A 110 21.22 13.13 -11.71
C LEU A 110 20.84 14.40 -10.92
N GLY A 111 21.27 14.47 -9.65
CA GLY A 111 20.98 15.61 -8.79
C GLY A 111 21.37 15.34 -7.33
N LEU A 112 21.40 16.42 -6.55
CA LEU A 112 21.63 16.42 -5.12
C LEU A 112 20.38 16.90 -4.40
N VAL A 113 19.80 16.10 -3.50
CA VAL A 113 18.63 16.49 -2.71
C VAL A 113 19.08 16.81 -1.29
N PRO A 114 19.02 18.09 -0.85
CA PRO A 114 19.43 18.48 0.49
C PRO A 114 18.32 18.22 1.51
N LYS A 115 18.72 17.87 2.74
CA LYS A 115 17.81 17.73 3.88
C LYS A 115 17.16 19.06 4.23
N SER A 116 15.83 19.06 4.37
CA SER A 116 15.06 20.26 4.67
C SER A 116 15.02 20.60 6.16
N TYR A 117 14.81 19.59 7.01
CA TYR A 117 14.64 19.75 8.44
C TYR A 117 15.82 19.11 9.20
N LEU A 118 16.53 19.92 9.98
CA LEU A 118 17.70 19.50 10.75
C LEU A 118 17.28 19.29 12.21
N PRO A 119 17.32 18.05 12.75
CA PRO A 119 17.07 17.84 14.16
C PRO A 119 18.20 18.46 14.99
N ASN A 120 17.83 19.34 15.92
CA ASN A 120 18.75 20.02 16.85
C ASN A 120 18.13 20.11 18.23
N TYR A 121 17.68 18.97 18.73
CA TYR A 121 17.03 18.78 20.02
C TYR A 121 17.44 17.42 20.59
N ASN A 122 17.31 17.24 21.91
CA ASN A 122 17.72 16.04 22.66
C ASN A 122 19.17 15.64 22.30
N GLU A 123 19.40 14.46 21.78
CA GLU A 123 20.66 13.89 21.38
C GLU A 123 21.14 14.28 19.97
N PHE A 124 20.39 15.10 19.23
CA PHE A 124 20.74 15.52 17.87
C PHE A 124 21.37 16.91 17.82
N TYR A 125 22.44 17.07 17.03
CA TYR A 125 23.26 18.30 16.91
C TYR A 125 23.50 18.69 15.46
N GLU A 126 22.60 18.39 14.53
CA GLU A 126 22.85 18.59 13.08
C GLU A 126 23.08 20.05 12.70
N ALA A 127 22.36 21.00 13.31
CA ALA A 127 22.52 22.42 13.04
C ALA A 127 23.90 22.97 13.45
N ARG A 128 24.72 22.22 14.18
CA ARG A 128 26.12 22.55 14.45
C ARG A 128 26.99 22.45 13.18
N HIS A 129 26.67 21.55 12.27
CA HIS A 129 27.50 21.22 11.11
C HIS A 129 26.82 21.57 9.78
N PHE A 130 25.52 21.41 9.69
CA PHE A 130 24.75 21.54 8.46
C PHE A 130 23.79 22.72 8.50
N VAL A 131 23.44 23.21 7.31
CA VAL A 131 22.36 24.19 7.12
C VAL A 131 21.17 23.53 6.42
N SER A 132 19.97 24.09 6.65
CA SER A 132 18.74 23.61 6.01
C SER A 132 18.82 23.81 4.49
N GLY A 133 18.40 22.77 3.75
CA GLY A 133 18.26 22.83 2.31
C GLY A 133 16.87 23.21 1.81
N ALA A 134 15.95 23.60 2.70
CA ALA A 134 14.55 23.87 2.34
C ALA A 134 14.37 24.91 1.24
N GLU A 135 15.27 25.91 1.20
CA GLU A 135 15.24 27.01 0.22
C GLU A 135 16.39 26.91 -0.80
N LEU A 136 17.15 25.82 -0.81
CA LEU A 136 18.24 25.65 -1.76
C LEU A 136 17.68 25.23 -3.12
N ALA A 137 17.95 26.05 -4.13
CA ALA A 137 17.71 25.74 -5.54
C ALA A 137 18.87 26.34 -6.37
N THR A 138 19.81 25.48 -6.84
CA THR A 138 20.99 25.95 -7.55
C THR A 138 21.59 24.82 -8.39
N GLU A 139 22.51 25.18 -9.27
CA GLU A 139 23.39 24.24 -9.98
C GLU A 139 24.71 24.06 -9.21
N VAL A 140 25.21 22.86 -9.20
CA VAL A 140 26.47 22.49 -8.54
C VAL A 140 27.41 21.85 -9.55
N VAL A 141 28.65 22.34 -9.60
CA VAL A 141 29.70 21.74 -10.42
C VAL A 141 30.36 20.61 -9.64
N LEU A 142 30.35 19.40 -10.20
CA LEU A 142 30.95 18.21 -9.64
C LEU A 142 32.47 18.13 -9.94
N PRO A 143 33.24 17.27 -9.26
CA PRO A 143 34.70 17.13 -9.48
C PRO A 143 35.09 16.76 -10.90
N ASP A 144 34.21 16.13 -11.68
CA ASP A 144 34.44 15.81 -13.11
C ASP A 144 34.09 16.95 -14.07
N GLY A 145 33.61 18.09 -13.54
CA GLY A 145 33.24 19.26 -14.32
C GLY A 145 31.80 19.25 -14.82
N SER A 146 31.01 18.22 -14.57
CA SER A 146 29.57 18.19 -14.88
C SER A 146 28.81 19.11 -13.93
N SER A 147 27.68 19.69 -14.39
CA SER A 147 26.78 20.51 -13.58
C SER A 147 25.48 19.73 -13.33
N VAL A 148 25.03 19.73 -12.08
CA VAL A 148 23.81 19.03 -11.66
C VAL A 148 22.98 19.91 -10.75
N PRO A 149 21.62 19.79 -10.77
CA PRO A 149 20.77 20.52 -9.87
C PRO A 149 20.94 20.05 -8.43
N ALA A 150 20.90 21.01 -7.51
CA ALA A 150 20.81 20.79 -6.07
C ALA A 150 19.55 21.50 -5.56
N ASP A 151 18.51 20.72 -5.32
CA ASP A 151 17.19 21.22 -4.93
C ASP A 151 16.44 20.15 -4.14
N ARG A 152 15.62 20.56 -3.20
CA ARG A 152 14.69 19.68 -2.49
C ARG A 152 13.62 19.12 -3.43
N ASP A 153 13.13 19.96 -4.34
CA ASP A 153 11.96 19.67 -5.18
C ASP A 153 12.37 19.01 -6.53
N LEU A 154 13.30 18.06 -6.50
CA LEU A 154 13.65 17.22 -7.64
C LEU A 154 12.74 15.99 -7.70
N LEU A 155 12.24 15.68 -8.91
CA LEU A 155 11.43 14.51 -9.19
C LEU A 155 12.09 13.65 -10.27
N PHE A 156 12.55 12.46 -9.90
CA PHE A 156 13.24 11.56 -10.82
C PHE A 156 12.24 10.69 -11.57
N VAL A 157 12.18 10.82 -12.89
CA VAL A 157 11.18 10.19 -13.76
C VAL A 157 11.82 9.17 -14.70
N CYS A 158 11.36 7.94 -14.66
CA CYS A 158 11.84 6.89 -15.55
C CYS A 158 11.23 7.05 -16.95
N GLU A 159 12.07 7.29 -17.98
CA GLU A 159 11.62 7.50 -19.37
C GLU A 159 10.81 6.32 -19.91
N GLN A 160 11.25 5.07 -19.64
CA GLN A 160 10.62 3.85 -20.15
C GLN A 160 9.37 3.46 -19.35
N MET A 161 9.21 4.05 -18.15
CA MET A 161 8.04 3.84 -17.28
C MET A 161 7.65 5.17 -16.61
N PRO A 162 7.01 6.11 -17.32
CA PRO A 162 6.74 7.47 -16.81
C PRO A 162 5.87 7.53 -15.55
N LYS A 163 5.21 6.43 -15.18
CA LYS A 163 4.50 6.28 -13.91
C LYS A 163 5.45 6.05 -12.73
N LEU A 164 6.68 5.62 -12.98
CA LEU A 164 7.73 5.50 -11.98
C LEU A 164 8.38 6.87 -11.78
N ARG A 165 7.90 7.59 -10.80
CA ARG A 165 8.32 8.93 -10.40
C ARG A 165 8.77 8.87 -8.95
N ILE A 166 9.98 9.29 -8.66
CA ILE A 166 10.61 9.11 -7.34
C ILE A 166 10.89 10.47 -6.72
N GLY A 167 10.32 10.70 -5.53
CA GLY A 167 10.64 11.82 -4.65
C GLY A 167 11.57 11.38 -3.53
N VAL A 168 12.41 12.29 -3.04
CA VAL A 168 13.46 12.01 -2.06
C VAL A 168 13.30 12.91 -0.85
N GLU A 169 13.39 12.34 0.36
CA GLU A 169 13.50 13.08 1.61
C GLU A 169 14.51 12.41 2.54
N LEU A 170 15.00 13.12 3.54
CA LEU A 170 16.03 12.62 4.44
C LEU A 170 15.56 12.65 5.89
N CYS A 171 15.56 11.47 6.50
CA CYS A 171 15.42 11.22 7.94
C CYS A 171 14.34 12.08 8.62
N GLU A 172 14.75 13.17 9.28
CA GLU A 172 13.86 14.08 10.03
C GLU A 172 12.74 14.66 9.18
N ASP A 173 12.95 14.81 7.89
CA ASP A 173 11.92 15.33 6.97
C ASP A 173 10.60 14.57 7.11
N LEU A 174 10.63 13.23 7.31
CA LEU A 174 9.43 12.42 7.54
C LEU A 174 8.75 12.69 8.89
N TRP A 175 9.51 13.08 9.92
CA TRP A 175 9.01 13.22 11.29
C TRP A 175 8.31 14.56 11.54
N THR A 176 8.44 15.50 10.62
CA THR A 176 7.83 16.84 10.71
C THR A 176 6.33 16.80 10.39
N PRO A 177 5.55 17.80 10.85
CA PRO A 177 4.12 17.89 10.54
C PRO A 177 3.81 18.01 9.05
N ASN A 178 4.73 18.59 8.25
CA ASN A 178 4.59 18.77 6.81
C ASN A 178 5.84 18.25 6.08
N PRO A 179 5.99 16.93 5.93
CA PRO A 179 7.14 16.32 5.27
C PRO A 179 7.18 16.64 3.75
N PRO A 180 8.37 16.77 3.14
CA PRO A 180 8.53 16.98 1.69
C PRO A 180 7.84 15.94 0.83
N SER A 181 7.72 14.71 1.32
CA SER A 181 6.99 13.63 0.63
C SER A 181 5.55 13.98 0.26
N ILE A 182 4.90 14.91 0.97
CA ILE A 182 3.55 15.42 0.63
C ILE A 182 3.62 16.15 -0.72
N SER A 183 4.50 17.15 -0.85
CA SER A 183 4.67 17.92 -2.09
C SER A 183 5.12 17.00 -3.24
N HIS A 184 6.07 16.10 -3.00
CA HIS A 184 6.50 15.12 -3.99
C HIS A 184 5.34 14.26 -4.52
N ALA A 185 4.47 13.77 -3.62
CA ALA A 185 3.32 12.96 -4.03
C ALA A 185 2.29 13.77 -4.82
N LEU A 186 2.04 15.03 -4.45
CA LEU A 186 1.19 15.96 -5.19
C LEU A 186 1.80 16.35 -6.55
N ALA A 187 3.14 16.39 -6.66
CA ALA A 187 3.88 16.51 -7.91
C ALA A 187 3.86 15.22 -8.77
N GLY A 188 3.27 14.16 -8.26
CA GLY A 188 3.08 12.91 -8.99
C GLY A 188 4.05 11.79 -8.61
N ALA A 189 4.91 11.93 -7.61
CA ALA A 189 5.77 10.84 -7.14
C ALA A 189 4.94 9.63 -6.74
N SER A 190 5.18 8.49 -7.37
CA SER A 190 4.58 7.20 -7.03
C SER A 190 5.42 6.41 -6.03
N VAL A 191 6.69 6.76 -5.92
CA VAL A 191 7.66 6.17 -4.99
C VAL A 191 8.33 7.29 -4.22
N LEU A 192 8.44 7.12 -2.92
CA LEU A 192 9.14 8.01 -2.00
C LEU A 192 10.29 7.24 -1.38
N VAL A 193 11.47 7.84 -1.36
CA VAL A 193 12.64 7.27 -0.70
C VAL A 193 13.09 8.15 0.45
N ASN A 194 13.46 7.53 1.56
CA ASN A 194 13.96 8.23 2.73
C ASN A 194 15.29 7.62 3.17
N LEU A 195 16.33 8.42 3.10
CA LEU A 195 17.66 8.09 3.60
C LEU A 195 17.72 8.52 5.06
N SER A 196 17.81 7.57 5.98
CA SER A 196 17.74 7.85 7.41
C SER A 196 18.98 7.46 8.18
N ALA A 197 19.24 8.22 9.25
CA ALA A 197 20.09 7.85 10.38
C ALA A 197 19.30 8.07 11.67
N SER A 198 18.19 7.35 11.80
CA SER A 198 17.30 7.45 12.96
C SER A 198 17.81 6.58 14.09
N ASN A 199 18.02 7.20 15.26
CA ASN A 199 18.41 6.48 16.47
C ASN A 199 17.33 5.52 16.95
N GLU A 200 17.72 4.55 17.78
CA GLU A 200 16.81 3.59 18.36
C GLU A 200 16.53 3.93 19.84
N LEU A 201 15.26 4.03 20.17
CA LEU A 201 14.75 4.18 21.52
C LEU A 201 13.67 3.11 21.76
N THR A 202 13.40 2.79 23.04
CA THR A 202 12.35 1.83 23.38
C THR A 202 10.99 2.26 22.81
N GLY A 203 10.39 1.42 21.96
CA GLY A 203 9.08 1.69 21.33
C GLY A 203 9.13 2.56 20.07
N LYS A 204 10.30 3.11 19.70
CA LYS A 204 10.42 3.95 18.51
C LYS A 204 10.25 3.17 17.20
N ASP A 205 10.55 1.88 17.22
CA ASP A 205 10.35 0.98 16.07
C ASP A 205 8.87 0.91 15.65
N SER A 206 7.96 0.76 16.61
CA SER A 206 6.53 0.73 16.33
C SER A 206 6.05 2.07 15.75
N TYR A 207 6.47 3.19 16.36
CA TYR A 207 6.11 4.51 15.85
C TYR A 207 6.68 4.78 14.44
N ARG A 208 7.95 4.39 14.19
CA ARG A 208 8.56 4.48 12.83
C ARG A 208 7.77 3.67 11.82
N ARG A 209 7.37 2.47 12.18
CA ARG A 209 6.57 1.58 11.34
C ARG A 209 5.20 2.20 11.00
N GLU A 210 4.51 2.75 11.99
CA GLU A 210 3.24 3.44 11.82
C GLU A 210 3.40 4.70 10.95
N LEU A 211 4.45 5.47 11.16
CA LEU A 211 4.73 6.69 10.41
C LEU A 211 4.99 6.39 8.92
N VAL A 212 5.85 5.43 8.61
CA VAL A 212 6.15 5.02 7.22
C VAL A 212 4.90 4.44 6.54
N SER A 213 4.18 3.55 7.23
CA SER A 213 2.94 2.95 6.73
C SER A 213 1.86 4.01 6.51
N GLY A 214 1.65 4.89 7.49
CA GLY A 214 0.66 5.96 7.41
C GLY A 214 0.95 6.97 6.30
N GLN A 215 2.22 7.34 6.11
CA GLN A 215 2.62 8.25 5.02
C GLN A 215 2.43 7.59 3.65
N SER A 216 2.83 6.33 3.50
CA SER A 216 2.58 5.52 2.31
C SER A 216 1.08 5.43 1.97
N ALA A 217 0.22 5.19 2.96
CA ALA A 217 -1.22 5.09 2.80
C ALA A 217 -1.85 6.42 2.36
N ARG A 218 -1.56 7.49 3.10
CA ARG A 218 -2.13 8.83 2.85
C ARG A 218 -1.75 9.37 1.47
N LEU A 219 -0.53 9.09 1.02
CA LEU A 219 -0.02 9.58 -0.26
C LEU A 219 -0.26 8.61 -1.42
N LEU A 220 -0.87 7.45 -1.18
CA LEU A 220 -1.05 6.38 -2.19
C LEU A 220 0.25 6.14 -2.97
N ALA A 221 1.34 5.97 -2.24
CA ALA A 221 2.68 5.82 -2.77
C ALA A 221 3.38 4.61 -2.17
N ALA A 222 4.41 4.11 -2.85
CA ALA A 222 5.39 3.27 -2.19
C ALA A 222 6.33 4.13 -1.35
N TYR A 223 6.80 3.61 -0.23
CA TYR A 223 7.75 4.29 0.64
C TYR A 223 8.90 3.35 0.98
N ILE A 224 10.12 3.75 0.63
CA ILE A 224 11.35 2.99 0.88
C ILE A 224 12.16 3.74 1.92
N TYR A 225 12.25 3.18 3.12
CA TYR A 225 12.97 3.73 4.25
C TYR A 225 14.25 2.92 4.49
N ALA A 226 15.41 3.53 4.29
CA ALA A 226 16.72 2.92 4.54
C ALA A 226 17.42 3.61 5.71
N SER A 227 17.78 2.86 6.76
CA SER A 227 18.31 3.43 8.00
C SER A 227 19.72 2.96 8.31
N ALA A 228 20.51 3.87 8.89
CA ALA A 228 21.84 3.56 9.44
C ALA A 228 21.75 2.49 10.54
N GLY A 229 22.79 1.70 10.65
CA GLY A 229 22.84 0.56 11.56
C GLY A 229 24.23 0.33 12.14
N GLU A 230 24.68 -0.91 12.10
CA GLU A 230 25.96 -1.33 12.64
C GLU A 230 27.12 -0.58 12.00
N GLY A 231 28.06 -0.13 12.81
CA GLY A 231 29.28 0.59 12.39
C GLY A 231 29.28 2.07 12.76
N GLU A 232 28.15 2.67 13.08
CA GLU A 232 28.08 4.02 13.65
C GLU A 232 28.65 4.08 15.07
N SER A 233 29.08 5.27 15.49
CA SER A 233 29.49 5.48 16.89
C SER A 233 28.28 5.39 17.83
N THR A 234 28.50 4.90 19.03
CA THR A 234 27.49 4.75 20.06
C THR A 234 27.64 5.78 21.20
N GLN A 235 28.06 7.02 20.90
CA GLN A 235 28.19 8.06 21.93
C GLN A 235 26.86 8.33 22.62
N ASP A 236 25.99 9.13 21.98
CA ASP A 236 24.65 9.47 22.48
C ASP A 236 23.55 8.71 21.71
N LEU A 237 23.88 8.04 20.62
CA LEU A 237 22.97 7.44 19.67
C LEU A 237 23.30 5.96 19.43
N VAL A 238 22.25 5.14 19.30
CA VAL A 238 22.35 3.76 18.84
C VAL A 238 21.47 3.61 17.59
N PHE A 239 22.00 2.97 16.56
CA PHE A 239 21.30 2.77 15.28
C PHE A 239 21.00 1.29 15.07
N SER A 240 19.81 0.99 14.56
CA SER A 240 19.31 -0.38 14.47
C SER A 240 19.30 -0.97 13.05
N GLY A 241 19.50 -0.17 12.02
CA GLY A 241 19.36 -0.64 10.64
C GLY A 241 17.94 -1.07 10.28
N HIS A 242 16.94 -0.42 10.89
CA HIS A 242 15.53 -0.76 10.69
C HIS A 242 15.02 -0.22 9.34
N ASN A 243 15.14 -1.05 8.30
CA ASN A 243 14.65 -0.75 6.96
C ASN A 243 13.20 -1.18 6.79
N ILE A 244 12.41 -0.40 6.06
CA ILE A 244 10.99 -0.67 5.79
C ILE A 244 10.69 -0.35 4.33
N ILE A 245 9.99 -1.25 3.65
CA ILE A 245 9.40 -1.01 2.33
C ILE A 245 7.89 -1.15 2.48
N ALA A 246 7.16 -0.06 2.21
CA ALA A 246 5.71 -0.01 2.28
C ALA A 246 5.08 0.38 0.94
N GLU A 247 3.83 -0.03 0.71
CA GLU A 247 3.03 0.32 -0.46
C GLU A 247 1.59 0.54 -0.04
N ASN A 248 1.08 1.76 -0.22
CA ASN A 248 -0.29 2.13 0.13
C ASN A 248 -0.71 1.64 1.52
N GLY A 249 0.13 1.88 2.53
CA GLY A 249 -0.09 1.52 3.92
C GLY A 249 0.27 0.08 4.29
N GLN A 250 0.48 -0.79 3.33
CA GLN A 250 0.90 -2.16 3.61
C GLN A 250 2.43 -2.23 3.72
N ILE A 251 2.93 -2.78 4.82
CA ILE A 251 4.34 -3.14 4.93
C ILE A 251 4.59 -4.37 4.05
N LEU A 252 5.40 -4.21 3.02
CA LEU A 252 5.78 -5.29 2.10
C LEU A 252 6.95 -6.09 2.61
N ALA A 253 7.91 -5.39 3.21
CA ALA A 253 9.10 -5.98 3.80
C ALA A 253 9.65 -5.09 4.92
N GLU A 254 10.23 -5.72 5.94
CA GLU A 254 10.80 -5.08 7.12
C GLU A 254 12.04 -5.84 7.57
N SER A 255 13.13 -5.13 7.86
CA SER A 255 14.36 -5.76 8.33
C SER A 255 14.30 -6.06 9.82
N LYS A 256 15.10 -7.04 10.24
CA LYS A 256 15.39 -7.21 11.68
C LYS A 256 16.24 -6.05 12.16
N ARG A 257 15.93 -5.55 13.36
CA ARG A 257 16.73 -4.52 14.03
C ARG A 257 18.08 -5.05 14.50
N PHE A 258 19.03 -4.13 14.64
CA PHE A 258 20.40 -4.38 15.13
C PHE A 258 21.20 -5.29 14.19
N GLY A 259 21.01 -5.10 12.89
CA GLY A 259 21.70 -5.81 11.85
C GLY A 259 22.12 -4.91 10.69
N HIS A 260 22.68 -5.53 9.69
CA HIS A 260 23.04 -4.92 8.42
C HIS A 260 22.64 -5.84 7.25
N GLY A 261 22.60 -5.32 6.03
CA GLY A 261 22.25 -6.10 4.85
C GLY A 261 21.31 -5.38 3.89
N ILE A 262 20.64 -6.14 3.06
CA ILE A 262 19.78 -5.63 2.00
C ILE A 262 18.39 -6.20 2.16
N LEU A 263 17.40 -5.32 2.24
CA LEU A 263 15.98 -5.66 2.26
C LEU A 263 15.39 -5.44 0.88
N TYR A 264 14.70 -6.43 0.33
CA TYR A 264 14.08 -6.36 -0.99
C TYR A 264 12.56 -6.45 -0.92
N SER A 265 11.88 -5.76 -1.83
CA SER A 265 10.49 -6.03 -2.20
C SER A 265 10.18 -5.50 -3.58
N GLU A 266 9.11 -5.97 -4.19
CA GLU A 266 8.60 -5.49 -5.46
C GLU A 266 7.40 -4.55 -5.24
N ILE A 267 7.46 -3.35 -5.84
CA ILE A 267 6.46 -2.29 -5.76
C ILE A 267 5.56 -2.37 -6.99
N ASP A 268 4.25 -2.32 -6.82
CA ASP A 268 3.27 -2.26 -7.90
C ASP A 268 2.90 -0.80 -8.22
N VAL A 269 3.69 -0.18 -9.09
CA VAL A 269 3.51 1.22 -9.49
C VAL A 269 2.19 1.43 -10.25
N GLU A 270 1.76 0.45 -11.06
CA GLU A 270 0.51 0.57 -11.81
C GLU A 270 -0.72 0.54 -10.89
N ARG A 271 -0.71 -0.31 -9.88
CA ARG A 271 -1.76 -0.36 -8.85
C ARG A 271 -1.87 0.96 -8.10
N LEU A 272 -0.74 1.54 -7.68
CA LEU A 272 -0.71 2.84 -7.00
C LEU A 272 -1.36 3.94 -7.86
N CYS A 273 -0.97 4.04 -9.13
CA CYS A 273 -1.55 5.00 -10.06
C CYS A 273 -3.04 4.74 -10.33
N ALA A 274 -3.46 3.46 -10.38
CA ALA A 274 -4.87 3.11 -10.54
C ALA A 274 -5.71 3.52 -9.32
N GLN A 275 -5.17 3.38 -8.11
CA GLN A 275 -5.84 3.81 -6.87
C GLN A 275 -5.97 5.33 -6.80
N ARG A 276 -4.92 6.09 -7.14
CA ARG A 276 -4.98 7.56 -7.24
C ARG A 276 -6.08 8.02 -8.19
N ARG A 277 -6.22 7.39 -9.36
CA ARG A 277 -7.30 7.72 -10.33
C ARG A 277 -8.70 7.49 -9.78
N ARG A 278 -8.89 6.55 -8.87
CA ARG A 278 -10.18 6.29 -8.22
C ARG A 278 -10.50 7.29 -7.10
N MET A 279 -9.48 7.83 -6.48
CA MET A 279 -9.62 8.77 -5.36
C MET A 279 -9.76 10.19 -5.89
N THR A 280 -10.98 10.66 -6.05
CA THR A 280 -11.29 12.00 -6.62
C THR A 280 -10.76 13.17 -5.81
N THR A 281 -10.42 12.93 -4.54
CA THR A 281 -9.83 13.94 -3.63
C THR A 281 -8.29 13.97 -3.70
N PHE A 282 -7.65 13.04 -4.41
CA PHE A 282 -6.22 13.06 -4.65
C PHE A 282 -5.97 13.85 -5.95
N VAL A 283 -5.66 15.13 -5.81
CA VAL A 283 -5.38 16.03 -6.93
C VAL A 283 -3.87 16.25 -7.01
N THR A 284 -3.28 15.97 -8.17
CA THR A 284 -1.88 16.34 -8.45
C THR A 284 -1.85 17.83 -8.78
N GLU A 285 -1.15 18.59 -7.94
CA GLU A 285 -0.99 20.04 -8.08
C GLU A 285 0.49 20.36 -8.09
N ASP A 286 1.19 20.08 -9.18
CA ASP A 286 2.56 20.50 -9.19
C ASP A 286 2.88 21.52 -10.24
N GLN A 287 3.66 22.46 -9.81
CA GLN A 287 4.15 23.54 -10.64
C GLN A 287 5.58 23.95 -10.30
N THR A 288 6.20 23.34 -9.31
CA THR A 288 7.50 23.76 -8.77
C THR A 288 8.60 22.72 -8.89
N HIS A 289 8.24 21.43 -9.02
CA HIS A 289 9.23 20.35 -9.11
C HIS A 289 9.95 20.33 -10.46
N THR A 290 11.26 20.14 -10.39
CA THR A 290 12.10 19.92 -11.57
C THR A 290 12.16 18.42 -11.88
N GLU A 291 11.64 18.03 -13.05
CA GLU A 291 11.70 16.64 -13.52
C GLU A 291 13.10 16.30 -14.05
N ILE A 292 13.70 15.27 -13.50
CA ILE A 292 15.00 14.73 -13.91
C ILE A 292 14.76 13.35 -14.53
N LEU A 293 15.08 13.21 -15.81
CA LEU A 293 14.88 11.97 -16.53
C LEU A 293 16.01 10.96 -16.25
N PHE A 294 15.65 9.69 -16.10
CA PHE A 294 16.60 8.59 -16.06
C PHE A 294 16.04 7.37 -16.80
N SER A 295 16.92 6.48 -17.21
CA SER A 295 16.55 5.31 -18.01
C SER A 295 16.74 4.00 -17.25
N LEU A 296 15.86 3.04 -17.46
CA LEU A 296 15.98 1.65 -16.99
C LEU A 296 15.52 0.67 -18.07
N LYS A 297 16.13 -0.50 -18.11
CA LYS A 297 15.67 -1.58 -18.99
C LYS A 297 14.35 -2.17 -18.48
N ILE A 298 13.35 -2.24 -19.36
CA ILE A 298 12.09 -2.88 -19.08
C ILE A 298 12.21 -4.39 -19.21
N GLU A 299 12.41 -5.04 -18.10
CA GLU A 299 12.53 -6.49 -17.99
C GLU A 299 11.39 -7.07 -17.15
N GLU A 300 11.20 -8.38 -17.21
CA GLU A 300 10.27 -9.07 -16.30
C GLU A 300 10.82 -9.02 -14.88
N THR A 301 9.98 -8.64 -13.92
CA THR A 301 10.34 -8.62 -12.50
C THR A 301 9.95 -9.95 -11.86
N LYS A 302 10.94 -10.68 -11.33
CA LYS A 302 10.67 -11.88 -10.53
C LYS A 302 10.08 -11.44 -9.20
N LEU A 303 8.82 -11.80 -8.97
CA LEU A 303 8.12 -11.49 -7.72
C LEU A 303 8.56 -12.44 -6.60
N THR A 304 8.93 -11.86 -5.47
CA THR A 304 9.27 -12.57 -4.23
C THR A 304 8.38 -12.13 -3.06
N ARG A 305 7.63 -11.03 -3.24
CA ARG A 305 6.65 -10.57 -2.24
C ARG A 305 5.50 -11.55 -2.10
N PHE A 306 4.96 -11.66 -0.90
CA PHE A 306 3.75 -12.43 -0.68
C PHE A 306 2.56 -11.76 -1.39
N ILE A 307 1.87 -12.54 -2.22
CA ILE A 307 0.59 -12.16 -2.83
C ILE A 307 -0.45 -13.10 -2.24
N ASP A 308 -1.41 -12.54 -1.52
CA ASP A 308 -2.47 -13.32 -0.89
C ASP A 308 -3.38 -13.93 -1.98
N PRO A 309 -3.47 -15.27 -2.08
CA PRO A 309 -4.37 -15.92 -3.03
C PRO A 309 -5.84 -15.80 -2.64
N ALA A 310 -6.14 -15.43 -1.39
CA ALA A 310 -7.49 -15.25 -0.87
C ALA A 310 -7.64 -13.88 -0.16
N PRO A 311 -7.47 -12.75 -0.87
CA PRO A 311 -7.33 -11.42 -0.25
C PRO A 311 -8.57 -10.98 0.53
N PHE A 312 -9.72 -11.62 0.28
CA PHE A 312 -10.98 -11.30 0.97
C PHE A 312 -11.22 -12.13 2.24
N VAL A 313 -10.45 -13.22 2.43
CA VAL A 313 -10.64 -14.13 3.56
C VAL A 313 -9.33 -14.21 4.38
N PRO A 314 -9.24 -13.52 5.53
CA PRO A 314 -8.06 -13.60 6.38
C PRO A 314 -7.73 -15.05 6.76
N THR A 315 -6.48 -15.45 6.63
CA THR A 315 -6.00 -16.79 6.99
C THR A 315 -5.98 -16.99 8.50
N ASP A 316 -5.69 -15.92 9.25
CA ASP A 316 -5.76 -15.92 10.71
C ASP A 316 -7.21 -15.95 11.20
N ARG A 317 -7.49 -16.88 12.12
CA ARG A 317 -8.84 -17.13 12.63
C ARG A 317 -9.44 -15.91 13.35
N GLN A 318 -8.66 -15.23 14.18
CA GLN A 318 -9.15 -14.10 14.97
C GLN A 318 -9.51 -12.90 14.07
N ASN A 319 -8.65 -12.60 13.09
CA ASN A 319 -8.93 -11.55 12.12
C ASN A 319 -10.10 -11.91 11.20
N ARG A 320 -10.26 -13.21 10.86
CA ARG A 320 -11.41 -13.67 10.07
C ARG A 320 -12.74 -13.54 10.84
N GLU A 321 -12.78 -13.96 12.11
CA GLU A 321 -13.95 -13.82 12.97
C GLU A 321 -14.33 -12.33 13.10
N LYS A 322 -13.37 -11.48 13.45
CA LYS A 322 -13.59 -10.02 13.53
C LYS A 322 -14.14 -9.45 12.21
N ARG A 323 -13.58 -9.84 11.07
CA ARG A 323 -14.02 -9.37 9.76
C ARG A 323 -15.44 -9.86 9.42
N CYS A 324 -15.76 -11.11 9.73
CA CYS A 324 -17.12 -11.64 9.53
C CYS A 324 -18.14 -10.91 10.37
N ASP A 325 -17.85 -10.66 11.65
CA ASP A 325 -18.72 -9.91 12.55
C ASP A 325 -18.92 -8.46 12.06
N GLU A 326 -17.87 -7.84 11.59
CA GLU A 326 -17.90 -6.47 11.04
C GLU A 326 -18.79 -6.39 9.79
N ILE A 327 -18.64 -7.32 8.84
CA ILE A 327 -19.46 -7.41 7.62
C ILE A 327 -20.93 -7.62 7.98
N LEU A 328 -21.22 -8.59 8.85
CA LEU A 328 -22.57 -8.87 9.30
C LEU A 328 -23.20 -7.65 9.99
N MET A 329 -22.45 -6.98 10.85
CA MET A 329 -22.94 -5.80 11.58
C MET A 329 -23.22 -4.62 10.63
N ILE A 330 -22.34 -4.32 9.68
CA ILE A 330 -22.54 -3.24 8.71
C ILE A 330 -23.83 -3.46 7.92
N GLN A 331 -24.05 -4.68 7.41
CA GLN A 331 -25.24 -5.02 6.66
C GLN A 331 -26.52 -4.97 7.53
N ALA A 332 -26.44 -5.55 8.73
CA ALA A 332 -27.58 -5.57 9.67
C ALA A 332 -27.98 -4.16 10.11
N MET A 333 -27.03 -3.26 10.36
CA MET A 333 -27.32 -1.87 10.71
C MET A 333 -27.97 -1.10 9.56
N GLY A 334 -27.54 -1.34 8.32
CA GLY A 334 -28.18 -0.77 7.13
C GLY A 334 -29.64 -1.24 6.97
N LEU A 335 -29.91 -2.52 7.21
CA LEU A 335 -31.24 -3.09 7.15
C LEU A 335 -32.11 -2.62 8.34
N LYS A 336 -31.54 -2.61 9.56
CA LYS A 336 -32.21 -2.09 10.77
C LYS A 336 -32.84 -0.72 10.54
N LYS A 337 -32.07 0.21 9.97
CA LYS A 337 -32.54 1.56 9.71
C LYS A 337 -33.78 1.60 8.80
N ARG A 338 -33.82 0.73 7.78
CA ARG A 338 -34.96 0.61 6.87
C ARG A 338 -36.19 0.00 7.56
N LEU A 339 -35.97 -1.04 8.36
CA LEU A 339 -37.02 -1.70 9.13
C LEU A 339 -37.66 -0.76 10.17
N GLU A 340 -36.87 0.02 10.89
CA GLU A 340 -37.33 1.02 11.85
C GLU A 340 -38.12 2.15 11.17
N HIS A 341 -37.62 2.61 10.01
CA HIS A 341 -38.27 3.71 9.28
C HIS A 341 -39.61 3.32 8.70
N THR A 342 -39.71 2.12 8.12
CA THR A 342 -40.96 1.64 7.45
C THR A 342 -41.93 0.94 8.39
N GLY A 343 -41.44 0.41 9.51
CA GLY A 343 -42.20 -0.49 10.37
C GLY A 343 -42.52 -1.85 9.73
N ALA A 344 -42.03 -2.10 8.53
CA ALA A 344 -42.34 -3.28 7.74
C ALA A 344 -41.69 -4.55 8.30
N ASN A 345 -42.29 -5.71 8.03
CA ASN A 345 -41.72 -7.03 8.22
C ASN A 345 -40.68 -7.34 7.11
N ALA A 346 -40.13 -8.56 7.10
CA ALA A 346 -39.17 -8.98 6.07
C ALA A 346 -39.62 -10.28 5.37
N VAL A 347 -39.41 -10.35 4.06
CA VAL A 347 -39.57 -11.57 3.26
C VAL A 347 -38.20 -11.91 2.63
N VAL A 348 -37.76 -13.15 2.78
CA VAL A 348 -36.46 -13.63 2.26
C VAL A 348 -36.68 -14.92 1.49
N GLY A 349 -36.26 -14.97 0.24
CA GLY A 349 -36.24 -16.20 -0.55
C GLY A 349 -35.03 -17.05 -0.18
N ILE A 350 -35.24 -18.30 0.23
CA ILE A 350 -34.21 -19.22 0.68
C ILE A 350 -34.05 -20.38 -0.31
N SER A 351 -32.94 -20.40 -1.04
CA SER A 351 -32.59 -21.47 -1.98
C SER A 351 -31.74 -22.58 -1.37
N GLY A 352 -31.23 -22.38 -0.14
CA GLY A 352 -30.22 -23.27 0.48
C GLY A 352 -28.78 -22.97 0.04
N GLY A 353 -28.55 -21.98 -0.83
CA GLY A 353 -27.25 -21.47 -1.21
C GLY A 353 -26.69 -20.44 -0.21
N LEU A 354 -25.40 -20.13 -0.32
CA LEU A 354 -24.71 -19.22 0.61
C LEU A 354 -25.31 -17.82 0.64
N ASP A 355 -25.67 -17.27 -0.51
CA ASP A 355 -26.19 -15.90 -0.61
C ASP A 355 -27.52 -15.74 0.13
N SER A 356 -28.45 -16.65 -0.09
CA SER A 356 -29.75 -16.65 0.61
C SER A 356 -29.60 -16.92 2.10
N THR A 357 -28.65 -17.76 2.49
CA THR A 357 -28.27 -18.02 3.89
C THR A 357 -27.79 -16.73 4.55
N LEU A 358 -26.87 -15.99 3.91
CA LEU A 358 -26.37 -14.73 4.44
C LEU A 358 -27.48 -13.68 4.54
N ALA A 359 -28.36 -13.57 3.52
CA ALA A 359 -29.50 -12.67 3.57
C ALA A 359 -30.38 -12.91 4.80
N LEU A 360 -30.67 -14.18 5.10
CA LEU A 360 -31.45 -14.55 6.27
C LEU A 360 -30.72 -14.22 7.58
N LEU A 361 -29.44 -14.52 7.71
CA LEU A 361 -28.62 -14.19 8.89
C LEU A 361 -28.55 -12.69 9.15
N VAL A 362 -28.34 -11.87 8.11
CA VAL A 362 -28.36 -10.40 8.19
C VAL A 362 -29.72 -9.91 8.64
N THR A 363 -30.80 -10.51 8.13
CA THR A 363 -32.18 -10.14 8.48
C THR A 363 -32.49 -10.46 9.95
N VAL A 364 -32.13 -11.66 10.40
CA VAL A 364 -32.26 -12.07 11.81
C VAL A 364 -31.47 -11.10 12.72
N ARG A 365 -30.22 -10.82 12.40
CA ARG A 365 -29.41 -9.88 13.17
C ARG A 365 -30.00 -8.47 13.22
N ALA A 366 -30.59 -8.01 12.12
CA ALA A 366 -31.26 -6.71 12.08
C ALA A 366 -32.54 -6.69 12.96
N PHE A 367 -33.30 -7.79 12.98
CA PHE A 367 -34.45 -7.95 13.86
C PHE A 367 -34.03 -7.96 15.32
N ASP A 368 -32.95 -8.70 15.71
CA ASP A 368 -32.40 -8.66 17.06
C ASP A 368 -32.05 -7.23 17.50
N LEU A 369 -31.39 -6.48 16.62
CA LEU A 369 -30.99 -5.09 16.87
C LEU A 369 -32.19 -4.13 16.97
N CYS A 370 -33.35 -4.47 16.37
CA CYS A 370 -34.62 -3.75 16.51
C CYS A 370 -35.42 -4.19 17.74
N GLY A 371 -35.01 -5.26 18.44
CA GLY A 371 -35.84 -5.89 19.50
C GLY A 371 -37.11 -6.52 19.00
N ARG A 372 -37.14 -7.01 17.74
CA ARG A 372 -38.33 -7.59 17.09
C ARG A 372 -38.27 -9.11 17.07
N ASP A 373 -39.45 -9.75 17.16
CA ASP A 373 -39.61 -11.21 17.05
C ASP A 373 -39.26 -11.68 15.62
N HIS A 374 -38.52 -12.78 15.52
CA HIS A 374 -38.13 -13.41 14.25
C HIS A 374 -39.32 -13.93 13.44
N LYS A 375 -40.50 -14.11 14.05
CA LYS A 375 -41.76 -14.40 13.34
C LYS A 375 -42.17 -13.28 12.38
N GLY A 376 -41.66 -12.09 12.52
CA GLY A 376 -41.79 -11.03 11.53
C GLY A 376 -40.94 -11.24 10.26
N ILE A 377 -40.11 -12.30 10.21
CA ILE A 377 -39.33 -12.72 9.05
C ILE A 377 -40.03 -13.89 8.39
N THR A 378 -40.52 -13.72 7.18
CA THR A 378 -41.10 -14.79 6.36
C THR A 378 -40.00 -15.31 5.41
N ALA A 379 -39.51 -16.50 5.69
CA ALA A 379 -38.51 -17.18 4.86
C ALA A 379 -39.22 -18.15 3.90
N VAL A 380 -39.10 -17.88 2.59
CA VAL A 380 -39.85 -18.57 1.55
C VAL A 380 -38.94 -19.50 0.77
N THR A 381 -39.23 -20.79 0.77
CA THR A 381 -38.57 -21.79 -0.09
C THR A 381 -39.49 -22.04 -1.30
N MET A 382 -38.91 -21.98 -2.49
CA MET A 382 -39.63 -22.12 -3.74
C MET A 382 -39.02 -23.22 -4.59
N PRO A 383 -39.32 -24.51 -4.31
CA PRO A 383 -38.82 -25.60 -5.13
C PRO A 383 -39.32 -25.47 -6.57
N GLY A 384 -38.44 -25.82 -7.52
CA GLY A 384 -38.68 -25.85 -8.94
C GLY A 384 -38.01 -27.08 -9.55
N PHE A 385 -37.89 -27.16 -10.86
CA PHE A 385 -37.43 -28.35 -11.59
C PHE A 385 -35.97 -28.77 -11.28
N GLY A 386 -35.12 -27.88 -10.78
CA GLY A 386 -33.72 -28.16 -10.47
C GLY A 386 -33.38 -28.22 -8.96
N THR A 387 -34.37 -28.19 -8.08
CA THR A 387 -34.15 -28.19 -6.63
C THR A 387 -33.71 -29.59 -6.14
N THR A 388 -32.55 -29.67 -5.43
CA THR A 388 -32.09 -30.94 -4.85
C THR A 388 -32.53 -31.07 -3.40
N ASP A 389 -32.79 -32.31 -2.94
CA ASP A 389 -33.19 -32.60 -1.55
C ASP A 389 -32.24 -32.01 -0.52
N ARG A 390 -30.93 -32.07 -0.79
CA ARG A 390 -29.91 -31.51 0.12
C ARG A 390 -30.04 -30.00 0.33
N THR A 391 -30.27 -29.24 -0.74
CA THR A 391 -30.41 -27.76 -0.65
C THR A 391 -31.72 -27.39 0.02
N TYR A 392 -32.77 -28.11 -0.24
CA TYR A 392 -34.06 -27.96 0.41
C TYR A 392 -33.97 -28.23 1.92
N ASP A 393 -33.44 -29.38 2.34
CA ASP A 393 -33.28 -29.74 3.75
C ASP A 393 -32.44 -28.71 4.52
N ASN A 394 -31.36 -28.21 3.91
CA ASN A 394 -30.54 -27.18 4.52
C ASN A 394 -31.33 -25.86 4.73
N ALA A 395 -32.13 -25.44 3.75
CA ALA A 395 -32.99 -24.27 3.85
C ALA A 395 -33.99 -24.41 5.00
N VAL A 396 -34.74 -25.51 5.06
CA VAL A 396 -35.75 -25.78 6.10
C VAL A 396 -35.13 -25.80 7.49
N LYS A 397 -34.03 -26.55 7.68
CA LYS A 397 -33.33 -26.64 8.98
C LYS A 397 -32.85 -25.27 9.44
N LEU A 398 -32.26 -24.48 8.53
CA LEU A 398 -31.79 -23.13 8.85
C LEU A 398 -32.95 -22.22 9.30
N ILE A 399 -34.04 -22.15 8.54
CA ILE A 399 -35.18 -21.32 8.85
C ILE A 399 -35.75 -21.66 10.24
N GLN A 400 -35.96 -22.97 10.52
CA GLN A 400 -36.46 -23.44 11.79
C GLN A 400 -35.53 -23.11 12.96
N SER A 401 -34.21 -23.28 12.78
CA SER A 401 -33.22 -22.99 13.82
C SER A 401 -33.14 -21.51 14.19
N LEU A 402 -33.50 -20.62 13.27
CA LEU A 402 -33.51 -19.18 13.46
C LEU A 402 -34.88 -18.64 13.94
N GLY A 403 -35.89 -19.48 14.05
CA GLY A 403 -37.24 -19.09 14.53
C GLY A 403 -38.03 -18.20 13.56
N ALA A 404 -37.64 -18.13 12.29
CA ALA A 404 -38.36 -17.42 11.25
C ALA A 404 -39.62 -18.20 10.82
N GLU A 405 -40.59 -17.49 10.27
CA GLU A 405 -41.80 -18.11 9.68
C GLU A 405 -41.42 -18.82 8.39
N PHE A 406 -41.70 -20.12 8.30
CA PHE A 406 -41.42 -20.92 7.10
C PHE A 406 -42.63 -20.94 6.17
N VAL A 407 -42.41 -20.63 4.88
CA VAL A 407 -43.42 -20.72 3.83
C VAL A 407 -42.79 -21.49 2.65
N GLU A 408 -43.54 -22.45 2.11
CA GLU A 408 -43.17 -23.19 0.91
C GLU A 408 -44.15 -22.89 -0.22
N VAL A 409 -43.61 -22.63 -1.42
CA VAL A 409 -44.41 -22.43 -2.64
C VAL A 409 -43.76 -23.20 -3.80
N ASP A 410 -44.40 -24.27 -4.25
CA ASP A 410 -43.97 -24.97 -5.48
C ASP A 410 -44.28 -24.11 -6.71
N ILE A 411 -43.23 -23.79 -7.50
CA ILE A 411 -43.36 -22.95 -8.69
C ILE A 411 -43.57 -23.73 -9.99
N CYS A 412 -43.56 -25.07 -9.96
CA CYS A 412 -43.59 -25.88 -11.17
C CYS A 412 -44.86 -25.66 -12.01
N GLN A 413 -46.00 -25.50 -11.36
CA GLN A 413 -47.27 -25.31 -12.08
C GLN A 413 -47.32 -23.95 -12.79
N SER A 414 -46.99 -22.87 -12.07
CA SER A 414 -47.00 -21.50 -12.64
C SER A 414 -45.98 -21.34 -13.78
N VAL A 415 -44.79 -21.90 -13.62
CA VAL A 415 -43.75 -21.87 -14.66
C VAL A 415 -44.21 -22.67 -15.90
N ASN A 416 -44.86 -23.82 -15.74
CA ASN A 416 -45.39 -24.59 -16.87
C ASN A 416 -46.48 -23.83 -17.63
N VAL A 417 -47.36 -23.13 -16.95
CA VAL A 417 -48.38 -22.24 -17.58
C VAL A 417 -47.64 -21.17 -18.37
N HIS A 418 -46.66 -20.50 -17.78
CA HIS A 418 -45.87 -19.49 -18.46
C HIS A 418 -45.14 -20.03 -19.70
N PHE A 419 -44.56 -21.25 -19.63
CA PHE A 419 -43.94 -21.89 -20.77
C PHE A 419 -44.93 -22.12 -21.91
N SER A 420 -46.15 -22.56 -21.57
CA SER A 420 -47.22 -22.73 -22.56
C SER A 420 -47.58 -21.42 -23.22
N ASP A 421 -47.73 -20.33 -22.44
CA ASP A 421 -48.11 -19.02 -22.97
C ASP A 421 -47.06 -18.43 -23.92
N ILE A 422 -45.77 -18.68 -23.69
CA ILE A 422 -44.69 -18.18 -24.54
C ILE A 422 -44.19 -19.17 -25.61
N GLY A 423 -44.78 -20.38 -25.65
CA GLY A 423 -44.34 -21.43 -26.59
C GLY A 423 -42.99 -22.04 -26.27
N GLN A 424 -42.53 -22.02 -25.03
CA GLN A 424 -41.29 -22.66 -24.58
C GLN A 424 -41.50 -24.15 -24.39
N ASP A 425 -40.63 -24.98 -25.00
CA ASP A 425 -40.60 -26.41 -24.71
C ASP A 425 -39.95 -26.69 -23.36
N PRO A 426 -40.67 -27.27 -22.36
CA PRO A 426 -40.11 -27.58 -21.04
C PRO A 426 -38.90 -28.53 -21.04
N SER A 427 -38.67 -29.27 -22.13
CA SER A 427 -37.52 -30.15 -22.27
C SER A 427 -36.23 -29.42 -22.70
N VAL A 428 -36.34 -28.16 -23.15
CA VAL A 428 -35.23 -27.33 -23.57
C VAL A 428 -34.75 -26.44 -22.40
N HIS A 429 -33.66 -26.86 -21.77
CA HIS A 429 -33.08 -26.17 -20.59
C HIS A 429 -32.14 -25.06 -21.03
N ASP A 430 -32.67 -24.01 -21.62
CA ASP A 430 -31.97 -22.83 -22.09
C ASP A 430 -32.08 -21.65 -21.12
N VAL A 431 -31.60 -20.48 -21.54
CA VAL A 431 -31.72 -19.22 -20.76
C VAL A 431 -33.17 -18.85 -20.45
N THR A 432 -34.11 -19.19 -21.32
CA THR A 432 -35.54 -18.92 -21.12
C THR A 432 -36.09 -19.77 -19.97
N TYR A 433 -35.74 -21.05 -19.97
CA TYR A 433 -36.09 -22.02 -18.92
C TYR A 433 -35.62 -21.56 -17.54
N GLU A 434 -34.36 -21.18 -17.42
CA GLU A 434 -33.76 -20.72 -16.14
C GLU A 434 -34.36 -19.39 -15.68
N ASN A 435 -34.45 -18.40 -16.57
CA ASN A 435 -34.91 -17.08 -16.24
C ASN A 435 -36.43 -17.02 -15.92
N SER A 436 -37.24 -17.87 -16.51
CA SER A 436 -38.68 -17.96 -16.18
C SER A 436 -38.90 -18.39 -14.72
N GLN A 437 -38.16 -19.39 -14.26
CA GLN A 437 -38.20 -19.81 -12.86
C GLN A 437 -37.69 -18.71 -11.92
N ALA A 438 -36.63 -17.99 -12.30
CA ALA A 438 -36.10 -16.91 -11.49
C ALA A 438 -37.09 -15.74 -11.35
N ARG A 439 -37.78 -15.38 -12.43
CA ARG A 439 -38.81 -14.33 -12.44
C ARG A 439 -40.03 -14.71 -11.61
N GLU A 440 -40.50 -15.95 -11.73
CA GLU A 440 -41.60 -16.49 -10.93
C GLU A 440 -41.29 -16.39 -9.44
N ARG A 441 -40.09 -16.80 -9.02
CA ARG A 441 -39.68 -16.65 -7.61
C ARG A 441 -39.71 -15.19 -7.15
N THR A 442 -39.27 -14.27 -8.00
CA THR A 442 -39.26 -12.84 -7.67
C THR A 442 -40.67 -12.29 -7.52
N GLN A 443 -41.58 -12.66 -8.42
CA GLN A 443 -42.99 -12.26 -8.37
C GLN A 443 -43.65 -12.73 -7.06
N ILE A 444 -43.50 -14.00 -6.73
CA ILE A 444 -44.06 -14.58 -5.48
C ILE A 444 -43.53 -13.86 -4.23
N LEU A 445 -42.23 -13.58 -4.17
CA LEU A 445 -41.65 -12.86 -3.03
C LEU A 445 -42.23 -11.43 -2.89
N MET A 446 -42.39 -10.73 -4.00
CA MET A 446 -42.98 -9.37 -4.01
C MET A 446 -44.44 -9.39 -3.56
N ASP A 447 -45.24 -10.37 -4.03
CA ASP A 447 -46.64 -10.48 -3.68
C ASP A 447 -46.86 -10.87 -2.21
N ILE A 448 -46.03 -11.79 -1.69
CA ILE A 448 -46.03 -12.13 -0.25
C ILE A 448 -45.64 -10.91 0.58
N ALA A 449 -44.63 -10.15 0.13
CA ALA A 449 -44.21 -8.94 0.83
C ALA A 449 -45.32 -7.89 0.89
N ASN A 450 -46.01 -7.65 -0.21
CA ASN A 450 -47.19 -6.76 -0.26
C ASN A 450 -48.27 -7.21 0.70
N LYS A 451 -48.61 -8.51 0.71
CA LYS A 451 -49.63 -9.09 1.58
C LYS A 451 -49.29 -8.99 3.07
N LYS A 452 -48.00 -9.08 3.42
CA LYS A 452 -47.50 -9.10 4.81
C LYS A 452 -46.97 -7.75 5.31
N ASN A 453 -47.11 -6.70 4.55
CA ASN A 453 -46.46 -5.40 4.81
C ASN A 453 -44.97 -5.58 5.13
N ALA A 454 -44.26 -6.15 4.21
CA ALA A 454 -42.86 -6.54 4.37
C ALA A 454 -41.95 -6.00 3.26
N LEU A 455 -40.66 -5.91 3.53
CA LEU A 455 -39.61 -5.66 2.53
C LEU A 455 -39.06 -6.98 2.02
N VAL A 456 -38.86 -7.11 0.71
CA VAL A 456 -38.13 -8.23 0.14
C VAL A 456 -36.63 -7.99 0.34
N ILE A 457 -35.96 -8.92 1.02
CA ILE A 457 -34.52 -8.85 1.28
C ILE A 457 -33.79 -9.77 0.31
N MET A 458 -32.88 -9.18 -0.46
CA MET A 458 -32.03 -9.88 -1.45
C MET A 458 -30.57 -9.51 -1.26
N VAL A 459 -29.64 -10.43 -1.59
CA VAL A 459 -28.20 -10.23 -1.46
C VAL A 459 -27.63 -9.53 -2.69
N ILE A 460 -28.07 -8.33 -3.02
CA ILE A 460 -27.41 -7.53 -4.06
C ILE A 460 -26.25 -6.68 -3.47
N ALA A 461 -26.23 -6.49 -2.15
CA ALA A 461 -25.34 -5.55 -1.48
C ALA A 461 -23.93 -6.07 -1.16
N LEU A 462 -23.60 -7.35 -1.39
CA LEU A 462 -22.29 -7.92 -1.01
C LEU A 462 -21.15 -7.44 -1.91
N LEU A 463 -21.43 -7.14 -3.17
CA LEU A 463 -20.43 -6.72 -4.17
C LEU A 463 -19.94 -5.26 -3.99
N VAL A 464 -20.63 -4.45 -3.20
CA VAL A 464 -20.28 -3.03 -3.01
C VAL A 464 -19.45 -2.79 -1.75
N LEU A 465 -19.38 -3.76 -0.82
CA LEU A 465 -18.68 -3.62 0.46
C LEU A 465 -17.38 -4.43 0.56
N LEU A 466 -16.99 -5.16 -0.49
CA LEU A 466 -15.72 -5.85 -0.67
C LEU A 466 -14.84 -5.12 -1.68
#